data_8f87a17bcd9480d4f03fcbae73c2d499
#
_entry.id   8f87a17bcd9480d4f03fcbae73c2d499
#
_cell.length_a   1.000
_cell.length_b   1.000
_cell.length_c   1.000
_cell.angle_alpha   90.00
_cell.angle_beta   90.00
_cell.angle_gamma   90.00
#
_symmetry.space_group_name_H-M   'P 1'
#
loop_
_entity.id
_entity.type
_entity.pdbx_description
1 polymer ?
#
loop_
_entity_poly.entity_id
_entity_poly.type
_entity_poly.pdbx_seq_one_letter_code
_entity_poly.pdbx_strand_id
1 'polypeptide(L)'
;MSETVYLNGAWLPRDRAVVSVDDRGFLFGDGVYEVLRAVGGRYIDGERHFKRLSRSLAELELPDPANSGIELPAIGRELLERQDLAARGEAVLYIQVTRGAAPRRHAFPPAGTPPTVFVAATPFVPKPERASGVAVITLPDIRWYRCDIKSVNLLPNVLANQRASERGAYEAILVREGLVTEATHSSVFAVLDGVLRTHPNGPAILPGITREVVLELAAAEGVEIGEAALTTAELARAEEVLLTGTTTDVMPVTSIDGQRVGAGTPGRLTRRLGALLDARMRIS
;
A
#
# COMPACT_ATOMS: atom_id res chain seq x y z
N MET A 1 8.72 -10.91 -24.77
CA MET A 1 7.33 -10.56 -25.12
C MET A 1 6.98 -9.32 -24.33
N SER A 2 6.29 -8.32 -24.92
CA SER A 2 5.87 -7.13 -24.16
C SER A 2 4.84 -7.54 -23.11
N GLU A 3 4.91 -6.94 -21.90
CA GLU A 3 3.98 -7.15 -20.82
C GLU A 3 2.54 -6.85 -21.27
N THR A 4 1.61 -7.78 -21.06
CA THR A 4 0.19 -7.57 -21.35
C THR A 4 -0.47 -6.83 -20.20
N VAL A 5 -1.35 -5.87 -20.51
CA VAL A 5 -2.17 -5.15 -19.53
C VAL A 5 -3.64 -5.17 -19.95
N TYR A 6 -4.53 -4.91 -19.01
CA TYR A 6 -5.94 -4.66 -19.28
C TYR A 6 -6.22 -3.16 -19.20
N LEU A 7 -6.88 -2.63 -20.23
CA LEU A 7 -7.34 -1.24 -20.26
C LEU A 7 -8.73 -1.17 -20.89
N ASN A 8 -9.73 -0.72 -20.13
CA ASN A 8 -11.09 -0.43 -20.59
C ASN A 8 -11.73 -1.54 -21.46
N GLY A 9 -11.65 -2.80 -21.04
CA GLY A 9 -12.24 -3.95 -21.74
C GLY A 9 -11.29 -4.63 -22.74
N ALA A 10 -10.09 -4.10 -22.98
CA ALA A 10 -9.14 -4.64 -23.95
C ALA A 10 -7.86 -5.17 -23.27
N TRP A 11 -7.36 -6.29 -23.77
CA TRP A 11 -6.02 -6.81 -23.47
C TRP A 11 -5.02 -6.24 -24.47
N LEU A 12 -4.04 -5.50 -24.00
CA LEU A 12 -3.10 -4.76 -24.83
C LEU A 12 -1.65 -5.01 -24.41
N PRO A 13 -0.69 -4.96 -25.36
CA PRO A 13 0.70 -4.75 -24.99
C PRO A 13 0.84 -3.43 -24.22
N ARG A 14 1.64 -3.40 -23.15
CA ARG A 14 1.78 -2.25 -22.24
C ARG A 14 2.17 -0.96 -22.98
N ASP A 15 3.03 -1.06 -23.98
CA ASP A 15 3.49 0.05 -24.82
C ASP A 15 2.41 0.61 -25.76
N ARG A 16 1.28 -0.10 -25.88
CA ARG A 16 0.11 0.33 -26.67
C ARG A 16 -1.10 0.74 -25.82
N ALA A 17 -0.99 0.60 -24.51
CA ALA A 17 -2.04 1.03 -23.57
C ALA A 17 -1.94 2.56 -23.36
N VAL A 18 -2.81 3.30 -24.01
CA VAL A 18 -2.84 4.77 -23.95
C VAL A 18 -4.10 5.25 -23.24
N VAL A 19 -3.95 6.25 -22.38
CA VAL A 19 -5.03 6.92 -21.66
C VAL A 19 -5.26 8.28 -22.27
N SER A 20 -6.52 8.72 -22.37
CA SER A 20 -6.85 10.05 -22.90
C SER A 20 -6.17 11.15 -22.08
N VAL A 21 -5.71 12.20 -22.74
CA VAL A 21 -5.20 13.42 -22.07
C VAL A 21 -6.30 14.15 -21.28
N ASP A 22 -7.57 13.89 -21.58
CA ASP A 22 -8.74 14.40 -20.85
C ASP A 22 -9.18 13.49 -19.70
N ASP A 23 -8.44 12.41 -19.40
CA ASP A 23 -8.72 11.55 -18.25
C ASP A 23 -8.57 12.34 -16.95
N ARG A 24 -9.59 12.29 -16.10
CA ARG A 24 -9.62 13.05 -14.85
C ARG A 24 -8.59 12.56 -13.83
N GLY A 25 -8.20 11.29 -13.87
CA GLY A 25 -7.07 10.77 -13.10
C GLY A 25 -5.77 11.45 -13.50
N PHE A 26 -5.54 11.67 -14.80
CA PHE A 26 -4.37 12.40 -15.30
C PHE A 26 -4.44 13.91 -14.98
N LEU A 27 -5.62 14.54 -15.12
CA LEU A 27 -5.78 15.99 -14.94
C LEU A 27 -5.84 16.44 -13.47
N PHE A 28 -6.42 15.62 -12.59
CA PHE A 28 -6.79 16.01 -11.22
C PHE A 28 -6.38 14.99 -10.14
N GLY A 29 -5.88 13.83 -10.51
CA GLY A 29 -5.74 12.73 -9.58
C GLY A 29 -7.11 12.16 -9.12
N ASP A 30 -8.17 12.33 -9.93
CA ASP A 30 -9.53 11.90 -9.64
C ASP A 30 -9.69 10.39 -9.91
N GLY A 31 -9.17 9.59 -8.98
CA GLY A 31 -9.13 8.16 -9.10
C GLY A 31 -8.57 7.47 -7.86
N VAL A 32 -8.73 6.15 -7.82
CA VAL A 32 -8.24 5.26 -6.77
C VAL A 32 -7.40 4.15 -7.37
N TYR A 33 -6.59 3.51 -6.53
CA TYR A 33 -5.83 2.35 -6.94
C TYR A 33 -5.80 1.28 -5.85
N GLU A 34 -5.48 0.06 -6.24
CA GLU A 34 -5.24 -1.03 -5.31
C GLU A 34 -4.01 -1.83 -5.75
N VAL A 35 -3.31 -2.40 -4.77
CA VAL A 35 -2.13 -3.24 -5.00
C VAL A 35 -2.32 -4.53 -4.22
N LEU A 36 -2.39 -5.65 -4.94
CA LEU A 36 -2.54 -6.98 -4.36
C LEU A 36 -1.28 -7.81 -4.64
N ARG A 37 -0.93 -8.67 -3.70
CA ARG A 37 0.07 -9.70 -3.92
C ARG A 37 -0.62 -11.01 -4.30
N ALA A 38 -0.02 -11.74 -5.23
CA ALA A 38 -0.43 -13.09 -5.60
C ALA A 38 0.75 -14.05 -5.39
N VAL A 39 0.48 -15.23 -4.83
CA VAL A 39 1.45 -16.32 -4.65
C VAL A 39 0.88 -17.56 -5.30
N GLY A 40 1.58 -18.14 -6.26
CA GLY A 40 1.09 -19.27 -7.02
C GLY A 40 -0.27 -19.02 -7.71
N GLY A 41 -0.52 -17.79 -8.17
CA GLY A 41 -1.77 -17.37 -8.80
C GLY A 41 -2.92 -17.03 -7.83
N ARG A 42 -2.75 -17.21 -6.52
CA ARG A 42 -3.79 -16.90 -5.50
C ARG A 42 -3.52 -15.53 -4.88
N TYR A 43 -4.55 -14.72 -4.74
CA TYR A 43 -4.46 -13.44 -4.05
C TYR A 43 -4.27 -13.63 -2.54
N ILE A 44 -3.30 -12.95 -1.98
CA ILE A 44 -3.13 -12.87 -0.53
C ILE A 44 -4.10 -11.83 0.02
N ASP A 45 -4.97 -12.25 0.94
CA ASP A 45 -6.03 -11.42 1.54
C ASP A 45 -6.87 -10.63 0.51
N GLY A 46 -7.11 -11.22 -0.67
CA GLY A 46 -7.71 -10.56 -1.82
C GLY A 46 -9.07 -9.93 -1.53
N GLU A 47 -9.93 -10.61 -0.76
CA GLU A 47 -11.25 -10.07 -0.37
C GLU A 47 -11.13 -8.72 0.35
N ARG A 48 -10.18 -8.59 1.29
CA ARG A 48 -9.93 -7.34 2.02
C ARG A 48 -9.46 -6.22 1.09
N HIS A 49 -8.60 -6.54 0.12
CA HIS A 49 -8.12 -5.58 -0.88
C HIS A 49 -9.26 -5.09 -1.78
N PHE A 50 -10.07 -5.99 -2.31
CA PHE A 50 -11.22 -5.60 -3.16
C PHE A 50 -12.26 -4.81 -2.37
N LYS A 51 -12.53 -5.17 -1.11
CA LYS A 51 -13.40 -4.40 -0.21
C LYS A 51 -12.86 -2.98 0.03
N ARG A 52 -11.55 -2.82 0.22
CA ARG A 52 -10.92 -1.50 0.37
C ARG A 52 -10.99 -0.68 -0.93
N LEU A 53 -10.81 -1.32 -2.09
CA LEU A 53 -11.00 -0.68 -3.38
C LEU A 53 -12.43 -0.15 -3.54
N SER A 54 -13.45 -0.99 -3.32
CA SER A 54 -14.86 -0.58 -3.39
C SER A 54 -15.19 0.54 -2.40
N ARG A 55 -14.65 0.48 -1.17
CA ARG A 55 -14.76 1.59 -0.20
C ARG A 55 -14.14 2.87 -0.76
N SER A 56 -12.92 2.81 -1.31
CA SER A 56 -12.23 3.99 -1.84
C SER A 56 -12.97 4.59 -3.05
N LEU A 57 -13.57 3.75 -3.89
CA LEU A 57 -14.46 4.20 -4.98
C LEU A 57 -15.67 4.96 -4.44
N ALA A 58 -16.35 4.39 -3.44
CA ALA A 58 -17.52 5.01 -2.82
C ALA A 58 -17.21 6.35 -2.16
N GLU A 59 -16.09 6.46 -1.45
CA GLU A 59 -15.64 7.70 -0.78
C GLU A 59 -15.35 8.85 -1.76
N LEU A 60 -14.96 8.54 -3.00
CA LEU A 60 -14.78 9.52 -4.08
C LEU A 60 -16.01 9.61 -4.99
N GLU A 61 -17.12 8.94 -4.67
CA GLU A 61 -18.31 8.88 -5.53
C GLU A 61 -17.96 8.43 -6.96
N LEU A 62 -17.00 7.50 -7.09
CA LEU A 62 -16.63 6.89 -8.37
C LEU A 62 -17.55 5.69 -8.64
N PRO A 63 -17.98 5.50 -9.90
CA PRO A 63 -18.76 4.30 -10.23
C PRO A 63 -17.90 3.04 -10.01
N ASP A 64 -18.47 2.05 -9.31
CA ASP A 64 -17.80 0.75 -9.18
C ASP A 64 -17.85 0.03 -10.53
N PRO A 65 -16.68 -0.39 -11.09
CA PRO A 65 -16.62 -1.12 -12.34
C PRO A 65 -17.50 -2.39 -12.37
N ALA A 66 -17.67 -3.05 -11.24
CA ALA A 66 -18.54 -4.23 -11.12
C ALA A 66 -19.98 -3.93 -11.52
N ASN A 67 -20.49 -2.72 -11.29
CA ASN A 67 -21.83 -2.30 -11.72
C ASN A 67 -21.98 -2.24 -13.26
N SER A 68 -20.87 -2.25 -13.97
CA SER A 68 -20.79 -2.29 -15.45
C SER A 68 -20.33 -3.65 -15.98
N GLY A 69 -20.33 -4.68 -15.14
CA GLY A 69 -19.90 -6.04 -15.51
C GLY A 69 -18.38 -6.22 -15.62
N ILE A 70 -17.59 -5.30 -15.07
CA ILE A 70 -16.12 -5.39 -15.07
C ILE A 70 -15.68 -6.08 -13.77
N GLU A 71 -15.44 -7.37 -13.84
CA GLU A 71 -15.07 -8.22 -12.70
C GLU A 71 -13.56 -8.17 -12.43
N LEU A 72 -13.10 -7.16 -11.71
CA LEU A 72 -11.68 -6.93 -11.42
C LEU A 72 -10.94 -8.16 -10.85
N PRO A 73 -11.54 -8.95 -9.93
CA PRO A 73 -10.90 -10.17 -9.45
C PRO A 73 -10.64 -11.21 -10.55
N ALA A 74 -11.55 -11.35 -11.50
CA ALA A 74 -11.42 -12.28 -12.63
C ALA A 74 -10.38 -11.76 -13.64
N ILE A 75 -10.43 -10.48 -13.98
CA ILE A 75 -9.46 -9.82 -14.86
C ILE A 75 -8.03 -9.97 -14.33
N GLY A 76 -7.83 -9.77 -13.04
CA GLY A 76 -6.50 -9.92 -12.45
C GLY A 76 -6.00 -11.37 -12.50
N ARG A 77 -6.86 -12.39 -12.25
CA ARG A 77 -6.47 -13.80 -12.40
C ARG A 77 -6.11 -14.12 -13.84
N GLU A 78 -6.93 -13.72 -14.80
CA GLU A 78 -6.65 -13.91 -16.21
C GLU A 78 -5.34 -13.24 -16.63
N LEU A 79 -5.02 -12.07 -16.08
CA LEU A 79 -3.76 -11.39 -16.35
C LEU A 79 -2.55 -12.16 -15.83
N LEU A 80 -2.65 -12.74 -14.61
CA LEU A 80 -1.60 -13.58 -14.04
C LEU A 80 -1.36 -14.84 -14.90
N GLU A 81 -2.42 -15.44 -15.43
CA GLU A 81 -2.36 -16.59 -16.33
C GLU A 81 -1.74 -16.22 -17.69
N ARG A 82 -2.22 -15.16 -18.34
CA ARG A 82 -1.72 -14.66 -19.63
C ARG A 82 -0.22 -14.35 -19.65
N GLN A 83 0.33 -13.97 -18.50
CA GLN A 83 1.74 -13.65 -18.33
C GLN A 83 2.55 -14.79 -17.69
N ASP A 84 1.92 -15.94 -17.44
CA ASP A 84 2.54 -17.10 -16.77
C ASP A 84 3.13 -16.74 -15.38
N LEU A 85 2.56 -15.73 -14.71
CA LEU A 85 3.04 -15.29 -13.40
C LEU A 85 2.64 -16.24 -12.27
N ALA A 86 1.53 -16.95 -12.43
CA ALA A 86 1.10 -17.95 -11.47
C ALA A 86 2.13 -19.09 -11.30
N ALA A 87 2.77 -19.51 -12.38
CA ALA A 87 3.80 -20.55 -12.35
C ALA A 87 5.18 -20.02 -11.92
N ARG A 88 5.42 -18.71 -11.98
CA ARG A 88 6.72 -18.09 -11.67
C ARG A 88 6.93 -17.72 -10.19
N GLY A 89 5.94 -17.97 -9.33
CA GLY A 89 6.01 -17.75 -7.90
C GLY A 89 5.15 -16.59 -7.42
N GLU A 90 5.72 -15.39 -7.21
CA GLU A 90 5.00 -14.25 -6.67
C GLU A 90 4.85 -13.13 -7.67
N ALA A 91 3.70 -12.46 -7.62
CA ALA A 91 3.40 -11.32 -8.47
C ALA A 91 2.67 -10.21 -7.68
N VAL A 92 2.75 -9.00 -8.18
CA VAL A 92 1.96 -7.86 -7.73
C VAL A 92 0.98 -7.49 -8.83
N LEU A 93 -0.29 -7.40 -8.47
CA LEU A 93 -1.35 -6.86 -9.29
C LEU A 93 -1.58 -5.40 -8.90
N TYR A 94 -1.54 -4.51 -9.88
CA TYR A 94 -1.91 -3.11 -9.76
C TYR A 94 -3.22 -2.86 -10.47
N ILE A 95 -4.17 -2.22 -9.78
CA ILE A 95 -5.47 -1.82 -10.31
C ILE A 95 -5.61 -0.33 -10.13
N GLN A 96 -6.01 0.40 -11.17
CA GLN A 96 -6.35 1.82 -11.07
C GLN A 96 -7.70 2.06 -11.74
N VAL A 97 -8.54 2.84 -11.07
CA VAL A 97 -9.84 3.28 -11.59
C VAL A 97 -9.92 4.79 -11.45
N THR A 98 -10.14 5.49 -12.57
CA THR A 98 -10.37 6.94 -12.58
C THR A 98 -11.81 7.24 -12.92
N ARG A 99 -12.24 8.50 -12.73
CA ARG A 99 -13.58 8.95 -13.16
C ARG A 99 -13.75 9.00 -14.69
N GLY A 100 -12.72 8.66 -15.46
CA GLY A 100 -12.75 8.64 -16.92
C GLY A 100 -12.44 9.98 -17.55
N ALA A 101 -12.57 10.02 -18.89
CA ALA A 101 -12.25 11.18 -19.71
C ALA A 101 -13.45 12.09 -19.87
N ALA A 102 -13.26 13.38 -19.62
CA ALA A 102 -14.28 14.42 -19.78
C ALA A 102 -13.63 15.81 -19.93
N PRO A 103 -14.35 16.80 -20.49
CA PRO A 103 -13.85 18.17 -20.56
C PRO A 103 -13.40 18.69 -19.19
N ARG A 104 -12.26 19.39 -19.14
CA ARG A 104 -11.61 19.83 -17.90
C ARG A 104 -12.48 20.83 -17.12
N ARG A 105 -13.24 20.32 -16.15
CA ARG A 105 -14.04 21.09 -15.18
C ARG A 105 -13.84 20.47 -13.80
N HIS A 106 -13.86 21.27 -12.72
CA HIS A 106 -13.75 20.74 -11.33
C HIS A 106 -15.00 19.95 -10.93
N ALA A 107 -16.19 20.37 -11.36
CA ALA A 107 -17.41 19.60 -11.14
C ALA A 107 -17.32 18.22 -11.82
N PHE A 108 -18.04 17.26 -11.26
CA PHE A 108 -18.12 15.92 -11.85
C PHE A 108 -18.68 15.97 -13.27
N PRO A 109 -18.26 15.06 -14.15
CA PRO A 109 -18.81 14.95 -15.48
C PRO A 109 -20.26 14.43 -15.42
N PRO A 110 -21.01 14.46 -16.52
CA PRO A 110 -22.35 13.91 -16.60
C PRO A 110 -22.41 12.45 -16.10
N ALA A 111 -23.53 12.10 -15.46
CA ALA A 111 -23.77 10.72 -15.05
C ALA A 111 -23.65 9.77 -16.26
N GLY A 112 -23.06 8.59 -16.03
CA GLY A 112 -22.80 7.61 -17.08
C GLY A 112 -21.49 7.82 -17.84
N THR A 113 -20.65 8.81 -17.49
CA THR A 113 -19.28 8.89 -18.01
C THR A 113 -18.53 7.60 -17.64
N PRO A 114 -18.02 6.82 -18.63
CA PRO A 114 -17.34 5.56 -18.34
C PRO A 114 -16.04 5.78 -17.54
N PRO A 115 -15.78 5.01 -16.47
CA PRO A 115 -14.50 5.08 -15.79
C PRO A 115 -13.38 4.56 -16.69
N THR A 116 -12.15 5.03 -16.45
CA THR A 116 -10.96 4.37 -17.00
C THR A 116 -10.50 3.31 -16.01
N VAL A 117 -10.43 2.07 -16.47
CA VAL A 117 -10.02 0.91 -15.68
C VAL A 117 -8.73 0.35 -16.25
N PHE A 118 -7.66 0.40 -15.48
CA PHE A 118 -6.35 -0.14 -15.83
C PHE A 118 -5.94 -1.23 -14.84
N VAL A 119 -5.48 -2.39 -15.37
CA VAL A 119 -4.94 -3.47 -14.54
C VAL A 119 -3.63 -3.96 -15.15
N ALA A 120 -2.60 -4.07 -14.31
CA ALA A 120 -1.28 -4.60 -14.67
C ALA A 120 -0.80 -5.60 -13.63
N ALA A 121 0.02 -6.57 -14.03
CA ALA A 121 0.68 -7.49 -13.13
C ALA A 121 2.16 -7.59 -13.46
N THR A 122 2.99 -7.66 -12.41
CA THR A 122 4.45 -7.77 -12.54
C THR A 122 4.97 -8.86 -11.61
N PRO A 123 6.08 -9.57 -11.96
CA PRO A 123 6.75 -10.44 -11.02
C PRO A 123 7.14 -9.69 -9.75
N PHE A 124 7.07 -10.37 -8.61
CA PHE A 124 7.47 -9.79 -7.32
C PHE A 124 8.56 -10.66 -6.67
N VAL A 125 9.54 -10.00 -6.10
CA VAL A 125 10.59 -10.62 -5.29
C VAL A 125 10.64 -9.91 -3.95
N PRO A 126 10.48 -10.62 -2.81
CA PRO A 126 10.61 -10.04 -1.50
C PRO A 126 11.97 -9.35 -1.31
N LYS A 127 11.95 -8.21 -0.63
CA LYS A 127 13.16 -7.39 -0.43
C LYS A 127 14.12 -8.08 0.54
N PRO A 128 15.42 -8.25 0.19
CA PRO A 128 16.40 -8.91 1.07
C PRO A 128 16.66 -8.12 2.36
N GLU A 129 16.40 -6.82 2.37
CA GLU A 129 16.53 -5.93 3.55
C GLU A 129 15.62 -6.34 4.71
N ARG A 130 14.60 -7.16 4.47
CA ARG A 130 13.78 -7.77 5.54
C ARG A 130 14.62 -8.56 6.56
N ALA A 131 15.75 -9.11 6.15
CA ALA A 131 16.65 -9.85 7.04
C ALA A 131 17.55 -8.95 7.91
N SER A 132 18.00 -7.82 7.36
CA SER A 132 18.94 -6.92 8.02
C SER A 132 18.29 -5.68 8.64
N GLY A 133 17.11 -5.32 8.16
CA GLY A 133 16.42 -4.08 8.49
C GLY A 133 16.92 -2.89 7.67
N VAL A 134 16.23 -1.77 7.80
CA VAL A 134 16.45 -0.56 7.01
C VAL A 134 16.62 0.68 7.88
N ALA A 135 17.25 1.70 7.30
CA ALA A 135 17.26 3.06 7.82
C ALA A 135 16.05 3.83 7.24
N VAL A 136 15.42 4.66 8.05
CA VAL A 136 14.38 5.59 7.65
C VAL A 136 14.67 7.00 8.14
N ILE A 137 13.95 7.99 7.60
CA ILE A 137 13.98 9.36 8.09
C ILE A 137 12.60 9.79 8.54
N THR A 138 12.50 10.86 9.33
CA THR A 138 11.21 11.51 9.63
C THR A 138 11.05 12.77 8.78
N LEU A 139 9.82 13.03 8.32
CA LEU A 139 9.46 14.24 7.58
C LEU A 139 8.08 14.76 8.00
N PRO A 140 7.80 16.07 7.84
CA PRO A 140 6.45 16.60 8.02
C PRO A 140 5.44 15.92 7.09
N ASP A 141 4.28 15.54 7.63
CA ASP A 141 3.16 15.03 6.84
C ASP A 141 2.38 16.19 6.21
N ILE A 142 2.63 16.43 4.93
CA ILE A 142 1.97 17.46 4.12
C ILE A 142 0.86 16.90 3.24
N ARG A 143 0.43 15.64 3.46
CA ARG A 143 -0.68 15.02 2.71
C ARG A 143 -2.01 15.67 3.10
N TRP A 144 -3.03 15.43 2.27
CA TRP A 144 -4.39 15.86 2.58
C TRP A 144 -4.98 15.13 3.82
N TYR A 145 -6.20 15.55 4.24
CA TYR A 145 -6.85 14.98 5.43
C TYR A 145 -7.78 13.79 5.13
N ARG A 146 -7.57 13.05 4.03
CA ARG A 146 -8.30 11.85 3.64
C ARG A 146 -7.34 10.76 3.16
N CYS A 147 -6.28 10.52 3.96
CA CYS A 147 -5.31 9.45 3.70
C CYS A 147 -5.93 8.05 3.80
N ASP A 148 -7.09 7.92 4.42
CA ASP A 148 -7.90 6.71 4.47
C ASP A 148 -8.40 6.23 3.11
N ILE A 149 -8.48 7.11 2.12
CA ILE A 149 -8.85 6.79 0.72
C ILE A 149 -7.57 6.44 -0.06
N LYS A 150 -7.56 5.26 -0.69
CA LYS A 150 -6.42 4.85 -1.52
C LYS A 150 -6.46 5.53 -2.89
N SER A 151 -6.34 6.86 -2.89
CA SER A 151 -6.40 7.70 -4.08
C SER A 151 -5.06 7.78 -4.80
N VAL A 152 -5.08 8.16 -6.08
CA VAL A 152 -3.87 8.42 -6.89
C VAL A 152 -3.22 9.77 -6.59
N ASN A 153 -3.69 10.52 -5.59
CA ASN A 153 -3.12 11.79 -5.13
C ASN A 153 -1.86 11.57 -4.28
N LEU A 154 -0.81 11.05 -4.88
CA LEU A 154 0.41 10.60 -4.19
C LEU A 154 1.57 11.58 -4.25
N LEU A 155 1.38 12.81 -4.75
CA LEU A 155 2.48 13.76 -4.89
C LEU A 155 3.22 14.05 -3.57
N PRO A 156 2.56 14.29 -2.43
CA PRO A 156 3.26 14.44 -1.15
C PRO A 156 4.08 13.20 -0.75
N ASN A 157 3.53 11.99 -0.99
CA ASN A 157 4.22 10.72 -0.73
C ASN A 157 5.46 10.58 -1.63
N VAL A 158 5.34 10.91 -2.92
CA VAL A 158 6.46 10.89 -3.88
C VAL A 158 7.57 11.84 -3.46
N LEU A 159 7.22 13.08 -3.08
CA LEU A 159 8.21 14.06 -2.62
C LEU A 159 8.92 13.59 -1.34
N ALA A 160 8.18 13.04 -0.38
CA ALA A 160 8.76 12.52 0.86
C ALA A 160 9.65 11.31 0.60
N ASN A 161 9.22 10.38 -0.25
CA ASN A 161 10.02 9.21 -0.61
C ASN A 161 11.30 9.60 -1.39
N GLN A 162 11.22 10.62 -2.25
CA GLN A 162 12.41 11.18 -2.93
C GLN A 162 13.42 11.71 -1.91
N ARG A 163 12.97 12.44 -0.87
CA ARG A 163 13.84 12.94 0.20
C ARG A 163 14.49 11.81 1.01
N ALA A 164 13.76 10.71 1.25
CA ALA A 164 14.33 9.52 1.86
C ALA A 164 15.42 8.91 0.98
N SER A 165 15.15 8.72 -0.30
CA SER A 165 16.10 8.17 -1.28
C SER A 165 17.38 9.02 -1.40
N GLU A 166 17.27 10.34 -1.45
CA GLU A 166 18.39 11.27 -1.49
C GLU A 166 19.32 11.14 -0.26
N ARG A 167 18.79 10.67 0.87
CA ARG A 167 19.52 10.43 2.12
C ARG A 167 19.94 8.97 2.30
N GLY A 168 19.74 8.12 1.30
CA GLY A 168 20.05 6.69 1.36
C GLY A 168 19.13 5.92 2.32
N ALA A 169 17.98 6.50 2.69
CA ALA A 169 16.98 5.85 3.52
C ALA A 169 15.95 5.08 2.67
N TYR A 170 15.42 4.02 3.25
CA TYR A 170 14.43 3.16 2.60
C TYR A 170 13.10 3.90 2.37
N GLU A 171 12.64 4.65 3.36
CA GLU A 171 11.35 5.33 3.37
C GLU A 171 11.37 6.50 4.37
N ALA A 172 10.40 7.40 4.29
CA ALA A 172 10.19 8.41 5.31
C ALA A 172 8.95 8.08 6.16
N ILE A 173 9.10 8.17 7.48
CA ILE A 173 8.00 8.20 8.46
C ILE A 173 7.47 9.63 8.49
N LEU A 174 6.16 9.78 8.38
CA LEU A 174 5.47 11.06 8.29
C LEU A 174 4.94 11.48 9.67
N VAL A 175 5.14 12.75 9.99
CA VAL A 175 4.78 13.33 11.30
C VAL A 175 3.87 14.54 11.09
N ARG A 176 2.69 14.53 11.74
CA ARG A 176 1.73 15.64 11.73
C ARG A 176 1.45 16.08 13.16
N GLU A 177 1.66 17.35 13.44
CA GLU A 177 1.42 17.92 14.78
C GLU A 177 2.11 17.16 15.94
N GLY A 178 3.34 16.70 15.67
CA GLY A 178 4.15 15.93 16.63
C GLY A 178 3.77 14.46 16.76
N LEU A 179 2.77 13.98 16.01
CA LEU A 179 2.32 12.59 16.01
C LEU A 179 2.74 11.88 14.71
N VAL A 180 3.22 10.66 14.87
CA VAL A 180 3.49 9.76 13.74
C VAL A 180 2.17 9.35 13.12
N THR A 181 2.02 9.54 11.81
CA THR A 181 0.87 9.05 11.06
C THR A 181 1.19 7.68 10.44
N GLU A 182 1.80 7.65 9.30
CA GLU A 182 2.28 6.43 8.63
C GLU A 182 3.58 6.75 7.87
N ALA A 183 4.13 5.82 7.12
CA ALA A 183 5.24 6.11 6.22
C ALA A 183 4.74 6.44 4.80
N THR A 184 5.63 6.70 3.85
CA THR A 184 5.25 7.17 2.50
C THR A 184 4.40 6.15 1.72
N HIS A 185 4.55 4.85 1.99
CA HIS A 185 3.75 3.77 1.37
C HIS A 185 3.50 2.59 2.30
N SER A 186 3.87 2.70 3.59
CA SER A 186 3.77 1.65 4.60
C SER A 186 3.13 2.15 5.88
N SER A 187 2.46 1.27 6.63
CA SER A 187 2.03 1.58 8.00
C SER A 187 3.21 1.43 8.97
N VAL A 188 3.20 2.20 10.05
CA VAL A 188 4.24 2.23 11.09
C VAL A 188 3.75 1.56 12.35
N PHE A 189 4.60 0.70 12.93
CA PHE A 189 4.45 0.13 14.28
C PHE A 189 5.69 0.40 15.09
N ALA A 190 5.53 0.48 16.40
CA ALA A 190 6.64 0.51 17.34
C ALA A 190 6.35 -0.36 18.56
N VAL A 191 7.38 -0.96 19.14
CA VAL A 191 7.29 -1.65 20.43
C VAL A 191 7.78 -0.69 21.50
N LEU A 192 6.95 -0.44 22.49
CA LEU A 192 7.20 0.45 23.63
C LEU A 192 6.72 -0.22 24.91
N ASP A 193 7.63 -0.40 25.85
CA ASP A 193 7.34 -1.03 27.15
C ASP A 193 6.63 -2.40 26.97
N GLY A 194 7.02 -3.17 25.92
CA GLY A 194 6.43 -4.46 25.55
C GLY A 194 5.11 -4.40 24.78
N VAL A 195 4.54 -3.22 24.56
CA VAL A 195 3.28 -3.03 23.82
C VAL A 195 3.56 -2.73 22.36
N LEU A 196 2.92 -3.44 21.44
CA LEU A 196 2.94 -3.15 20.00
C LEU A 196 1.97 -2.01 19.67
N ARG A 197 2.49 -0.85 19.33
CA ARG A 197 1.70 0.35 19.08
C ARG A 197 1.68 0.73 17.61
N THR A 198 0.55 1.25 17.15
CA THR A 198 0.36 1.81 15.80
C THR A 198 -0.73 2.88 15.82
N HIS A 199 -0.72 3.77 14.83
CA HIS A 199 -1.76 4.78 14.71
C HIS A 199 -3.15 4.12 14.50
N PRO A 200 -4.22 4.56 15.19
CA PRO A 200 -5.57 4.03 14.98
C PRO A 200 -6.06 4.34 13.55
N ASN A 201 -6.96 3.50 13.03
CA ASN A 201 -7.62 3.79 11.76
C ASN A 201 -8.37 5.12 11.81
N GLY A 202 -8.29 5.89 10.74
CA GLY A 202 -8.90 7.21 10.62
C GLY A 202 -8.40 7.97 9.40
N PRO A 203 -8.76 9.23 9.24
CA PRO A 203 -8.43 10.01 8.04
C PRO A 203 -6.93 10.32 7.89
N ALA A 204 -6.14 10.13 8.95
CA ALA A 204 -4.70 10.42 8.94
C ALA A 204 -3.85 9.31 8.30
N ILE A 205 -4.35 8.08 8.23
CA ILE A 205 -3.63 6.92 7.69
C ILE A 205 -4.49 6.09 6.74
N LEU A 206 -3.85 5.34 5.85
CA LEU A 206 -4.53 4.29 5.10
C LEU A 206 -4.79 3.07 6.00
N PRO A 207 -6.01 2.48 5.99
CA PRO A 207 -6.25 1.19 6.65
C PRO A 207 -5.52 0.07 5.90
N GLY A 208 -4.26 -0.18 6.29
CA GLY A 208 -3.36 -1.12 5.63
C GLY A 208 -3.81 -2.58 5.84
N ILE A 209 -3.95 -3.37 4.77
CA ILE A 209 -4.34 -4.79 4.88
C ILE A 209 -3.26 -5.58 5.62
N THR A 210 -1.98 -5.38 5.27
CA THR A 210 -0.87 -6.01 6.00
C THR A 210 -0.82 -5.54 7.46
N ARG A 211 -1.15 -4.26 7.75
CA ARG A 211 -1.30 -3.76 9.12
C ARG A 211 -2.36 -4.54 9.90
N GLU A 212 -3.53 -4.74 9.31
CA GLU A 212 -4.64 -5.49 9.92
C GLU A 212 -4.21 -6.94 10.22
N VAL A 213 -3.59 -7.62 9.26
CA VAL A 213 -3.07 -8.98 9.43
C VAL A 213 -2.00 -9.06 10.51
N VAL A 214 -1.10 -8.09 10.59
CA VAL A 214 -0.05 -8.04 11.63
C VAL A 214 -0.66 -7.85 13.03
N LEU A 215 -1.72 -7.06 13.17
CA LEU A 215 -2.46 -6.93 14.43
C LEU A 215 -3.13 -8.27 14.84
N GLU A 216 -3.75 -8.98 13.90
CA GLU A 216 -4.32 -10.31 14.13
C GLU A 216 -3.25 -11.32 14.58
N LEU A 217 -2.10 -11.34 13.90
CA LEU A 217 -0.99 -12.22 14.23
C LEU A 217 -0.39 -11.89 15.61
N ALA A 218 -0.23 -10.61 15.94
CA ALA A 218 0.26 -10.16 17.25
C ALA A 218 -0.70 -10.55 18.37
N ALA A 219 -2.01 -10.37 18.16
CA ALA A 219 -3.04 -10.78 19.11
C ALA A 219 -3.02 -12.31 19.36
N ALA A 220 -2.88 -13.10 18.29
CA ALA A 220 -2.78 -14.56 18.37
C ALA A 220 -1.51 -15.05 19.14
N GLU A 221 -0.44 -14.26 19.13
CA GLU A 221 0.78 -14.50 19.91
C GLU A 221 0.70 -13.96 21.37
N GLY A 222 -0.43 -13.39 21.76
CA GLY A 222 -0.62 -12.81 23.10
C GLY A 222 0.13 -11.49 23.33
N VAL A 223 0.52 -10.80 22.27
CA VAL A 223 1.17 -9.49 22.34
C VAL A 223 0.15 -8.42 22.71
N GLU A 224 0.46 -7.59 23.69
CA GLU A 224 -0.37 -6.44 24.02
C GLU A 224 -0.32 -5.41 22.87
N ILE A 225 -1.50 -4.92 22.44
CA ILE A 225 -1.67 -4.03 21.31
C ILE A 225 -2.26 -2.70 21.79
N GLY A 226 -1.64 -1.59 21.33
CA GLY A 226 -2.14 -0.24 21.56
C GLY A 226 -2.39 0.49 20.23
N GLU A 227 -3.65 0.69 19.87
CA GLU A 227 -4.01 1.54 18.73
C GLU A 227 -4.08 3.01 19.18
N ALA A 228 -2.91 3.63 19.32
CA ALA A 228 -2.73 5.04 19.68
C ALA A 228 -1.57 5.64 18.90
N ALA A 229 -1.74 6.85 18.39
CA ALA A 229 -0.68 7.55 17.67
C ALA A 229 0.57 7.70 18.55
N LEU A 230 1.73 7.47 17.95
CA LEU A 230 3.03 7.67 18.60
C LEU A 230 3.44 9.14 18.50
N THR A 231 3.94 9.70 19.57
CA THR A 231 4.70 10.95 19.50
C THR A 231 6.09 10.68 18.90
N THR A 232 6.74 11.72 18.39
CA THR A 232 8.13 11.62 17.93
C THR A 232 9.09 11.21 19.04
N ALA A 233 8.82 11.65 20.29
CA ALA A 233 9.62 11.26 21.45
C ALA A 233 9.45 9.76 21.80
N GLU A 234 8.25 9.22 21.69
CA GLU A 234 7.98 7.78 21.86
C GLU A 234 8.64 6.98 20.74
N LEU A 235 8.55 7.42 19.49
CA LEU A 235 9.21 6.77 18.37
C LEU A 235 10.74 6.70 18.57
N ALA A 236 11.36 7.77 19.09
CA ALA A 236 12.81 7.82 19.34
C ALA A 236 13.30 6.86 20.43
N ARG A 237 12.41 6.47 21.39
CA ARG A 237 12.74 5.54 22.48
C ARG A 237 12.21 4.12 22.25
N ALA A 238 11.64 3.84 21.08
CA ALA A 238 11.06 2.54 20.77
C ALA A 238 12.13 1.42 20.80
N GLU A 239 11.76 0.29 21.38
CA GLU A 239 12.60 -0.92 21.42
C GLU A 239 12.74 -1.55 20.06
N GLU A 240 11.65 -1.56 19.28
CA GLU A 240 11.57 -2.02 17.90
C GLU A 240 10.68 -1.07 17.11
N VAL A 241 11.00 -0.86 15.84
CA VAL A 241 10.13 -0.19 14.86
C VAL A 241 10.05 -1.05 13.62
N LEU A 242 8.87 -1.16 13.05
CA LEU A 242 8.65 -1.91 11.81
C LEU A 242 7.66 -1.21 10.89
N LEU A 243 7.86 -1.41 9.60
CA LEU A 243 6.96 -0.97 8.54
C LEU A 243 6.18 -2.17 7.99
N THR A 244 4.93 -1.95 7.58
CA THR A 244 4.12 -3.02 6.97
C THR A 244 3.41 -2.54 5.72
N GLY A 245 3.36 -3.41 4.71
CA GLY A 245 2.69 -3.13 3.44
C GLY A 245 2.69 -4.35 2.51
N THR A 246 1.87 -4.33 1.48
CA THR A 246 1.70 -5.44 0.52
C THR A 246 3.01 -5.83 -0.18
N THR A 247 3.87 -4.85 -0.45
CA THR A 247 5.19 -5.05 -1.10
C THR A 247 6.36 -4.83 -0.14
N THR A 248 6.06 -4.46 1.10
CA THR A 248 7.01 -4.22 2.18
C THR A 248 7.07 -5.43 3.12
N ASP A 249 6.00 -6.20 3.20
CA ASP A 249 5.77 -7.25 4.19
C ASP A 249 5.88 -6.70 5.62
N VAL A 250 6.69 -7.33 6.48
CA VAL A 250 7.16 -6.79 7.77
C VAL A 250 8.62 -6.42 7.59
N MET A 251 8.89 -5.13 7.53
CA MET A 251 10.22 -4.57 7.34
C MET A 251 10.75 -3.98 8.65
N PRO A 252 11.81 -4.54 9.23
CA PRO A 252 12.43 -3.99 10.44
C PRO A 252 13.07 -2.63 10.16
N VAL A 253 12.90 -1.67 11.06
CA VAL A 253 13.62 -0.39 11.05
C VAL A 253 14.74 -0.45 12.08
N THR A 254 15.96 -0.25 11.66
CA THR A 254 17.15 -0.33 12.53
C THR A 254 17.72 1.03 12.88
N SER A 255 17.38 2.07 12.13
CA SER A 255 17.72 3.46 12.47
C SER A 255 16.70 4.46 11.94
N ILE A 256 16.52 5.56 12.66
CA ILE A 256 15.66 6.69 12.31
C ILE A 256 16.50 7.96 12.43
N ASP A 257 16.56 8.78 11.37
CA ASP A 257 17.36 10.02 11.31
C ASP A 257 18.81 9.83 11.78
N GLY A 258 19.42 8.68 11.45
CA GLY A 258 20.77 8.31 11.85
C GLY A 258 20.91 7.79 13.29
N GLN A 259 19.84 7.80 14.09
CA GLN A 259 19.83 7.24 15.44
C GLN A 259 19.40 5.77 15.42
N ARG A 260 20.07 4.92 16.18
CA ARG A 260 19.71 3.50 16.27
C ARG A 260 18.35 3.30 16.94
N VAL A 261 17.57 2.38 16.41
CA VAL A 261 16.38 1.83 17.08
C VAL A 261 16.80 0.63 17.91
N GLY A 262 16.53 0.64 19.20
CA GLY A 262 16.90 -0.44 20.11
C GLY A 262 18.39 -0.83 19.96
N ALA A 263 18.66 -2.09 19.65
CA ALA A 263 20.03 -2.60 19.44
C ALA A 263 20.63 -2.25 18.06
N GLY A 264 19.86 -1.58 17.16
CA GLY A 264 20.28 -1.31 15.78
C GLY A 264 20.24 -2.55 14.87
N THR A 265 19.48 -3.56 15.26
CA THR A 265 19.23 -4.81 14.50
C THR A 265 17.75 -5.16 14.58
N PRO A 266 17.23 -5.98 13.64
CA PRO A 266 15.84 -6.43 13.71
C PRO A 266 15.45 -7.01 15.06
N GLY A 267 14.39 -6.49 15.66
CA GLY A 267 13.95 -6.92 16.98
C GLY A 267 13.29 -8.30 16.98
N ARG A 268 13.09 -8.87 18.17
CA ARG A 268 12.55 -10.23 18.33
C ARG A 268 11.11 -10.34 17.84
N LEU A 269 10.26 -9.37 18.25
CA LEU A 269 8.85 -9.37 17.85
C LEU A 269 8.71 -9.14 16.35
N THR A 270 9.45 -8.19 15.80
CA THR A 270 9.44 -7.91 14.35
C THR A 270 9.79 -9.15 13.53
N ARG A 271 10.85 -9.88 13.91
CA ARG A 271 11.22 -11.14 13.24
C ARG A 271 10.13 -12.21 13.37
N ARG A 272 9.51 -12.32 14.54
CA ARG A 272 8.42 -13.28 14.79
C ARG A 272 7.21 -12.98 13.91
N LEU A 273 6.77 -11.73 13.87
CA LEU A 273 5.64 -11.31 13.04
C LEU A 273 5.92 -11.49 11.54
N GLY A 274 7.15 -11.22 11.10
CA GLY A 274 7.58 -11.48 9.72
C GLY A 274 7.48 -12.95 9.35
N ALA A 275 7.97 -13.85 10.22
CA ALA A 275 7.90 -15.30 10.01
C ALA A 275 6.46 -15.82 9.97
N LEU A 276 5.58 -15.28 10.83
CA LEU A 276 4.15 -15.64 10.86
C LEU A 276 3.43 -15.17 9.59
N LEU A 277 3.73 -13.96 9.11
CA LEU A 277 3.18 -13.45 7.85
C LEU A 277 3.61 -14.32 6.67
N ASP A 278 4.90 -14.68 6.60
CA ASP A 278 5.42 -15.58 5.56
C ASP A 278 4.74 -16.96 5.59
N ALA A 279 4.52 -17.54 6.78
CA ALA A 279 3.81 -18.80 6.94
C ALA A 279 2.36 -18.68 6.46
N ARG A 280 1.64 -17.61 6.83
CA ARG A 280 0.27 -17.34 6.39
C ARG A 280 0.19 -17.27 4.86
N MET A 281 1.10 -16.55 4.20
CA MET A 281 1.10 -16.39 2.73
C MET A 281 1.32 -17.70 1.97
N ARG A 282 1.96 -18.70 2.59
CA ARG A 282 2.16 -20.03 1.98
C ARG A 282 0.92 -20.94 2.09
N ILE A 283 0.08 -20.70 3.10
CA ILE A 283 -1.10 -21.54 3.40
C ILE A 283 -2.37 -20.96 2.75
N SER A 284 -2.42 -19.65 2.53
CA SER A 284 -3.59 -18.89 2.00
C SER A 284 -3.95 -19.23 0.56
#